data_52c13dabdcd04b1d77c5aa81187d2d24
#
_entry.id   52c13dabdcd04b1d77c5aa81187d2d24
#
_cell.length_a   1.000
_cell.length_b   1.000
_cell.length_c   1.000
_cell.angle_alpha   90.00
_cell.angle_beta   90.00
_cell.angle_gamma   90.00
#
_symmetry.space_group_name_H-M   'P 1'
#
loop_
_entity.id
_entity.type
_entity.pdbx_description
1 polymer ?
#
loop_
_entity_poly.entity_id
_entity_poly.type
_entity_poly.pdbx_seq_one_letter_code
_entity_poly.pdbx_strand_id
1 'polypeptide(L)'
;MKRIVLDKKFQKYLFEKLLKKFDQDKLTKKLGVNSASIYHMKNGRINSIDLRVFGKIQKILGVTQEEVASNTIKIISRDEILKGLAIGRSVRTEQLKKWRREIPSLEDLVEDERLNLEKWFYSYRKLMDFGSRQIIDIKKQNNRLIMTYTNYSNGRKKRFTNTLPRKISIDKRFQYFFGLWCGDKAGGGRIGVANKAIEINLLTERHLENLYQKPVFQMLLSSNEKKIPDVGLKVDEIVRVKNMPGDYVMVIFAVNSILKSLFNYLLENLDKFLSTLPNKELFFAGLFDAEGNVSLEDRYFRWSCKNMKEVEIYKKHLSDLGLFKRYDGSSLITDNREAFLSKIYPNIINKAKINRINLLFFDDGYLEDRFKSILICINDNPGRTVQEINNMFSRKKMWPQLKFLHGCEYLRKEGYPMKLYITNKGLQEIGREGR
;
A
#
# COMPACT_ATOMS: atom_id res chain seq x y z
N MET A 1 9.67 29.34 -14.11
CA MET A 1 8.65 29.76 -13.15
C MET A 1 9.24 30.92 -12.35
N LYS A 2 8.61 32.09 -12.34
CA LYS A 2 9.06 33.23 -11.50
C LYS A 2 8.04 33.45 -10.41
N ARG A 3 8.46 33.92 -9.25
CA ARG A 3 7.57 34.25 -8.13
C ARG A 3 7.83 35.67 -7.66
N ILE A 4 6.77 36.35 -7.20
CA ILE A 4 6.84 37.67 -6.63
C ILE A 4 6.69 37.59 -5.12
N VAL A 5 7.52 38.32 -4.39
CA VAL A 5 7.42 38.55 -2.95
C VAL A 5 6.90 39.94 -2.73
N LEU A 6 5.74 40.01 -2.10
CA LEU A 6 5.07 41.30 -1.80
C LEU A 6 5.25 41.64 -0.32
N ASP A 7 5.06 42.92 -0.01
CA ASP A 7 4.85 43.35 1.37
C ASP A 7 3.70 42.53 2.00
N LYS A 8 3.87 42.10 3.24
CA LYS A 8 2.88 41.26 3.92
C LYS A 8 1.51 41.94 4.11
N LYS A 9 1.50 43.25 4.39
CA LYS A 9 0.27 43.98 4.59
C LYS A 9 -0.47 44.15 3.26
N PHE A 10 0.27 44.43 2.19
CA PHE A 10 -0.28 44.52 0.85
C PHE A 10 -0.78 43.17 0.34
N GLN A 11 -0.03 42.11 0.55
CA GLN A 11 -0.49 40.76 0.20
C GLN A 11 -1.80 40.41 0.92
N LYS A 12 -1.88 40.65 2.22
CA LYS A 12 -3.08 40.42 3.02
C LYS A 12 -4.28 41.23 2.49
N TYR A 13 -4.07 42.48 2.21
CA TYR A 13 -5.08 43.40 1.64
C TYR A 13 -5.64 42.90 0.30
N LEU A 14 -4.79 42.39 -0.61
CA LEU A 14 -5.21 41.81 -1.89
C LEU A 14 -6.14 40.64 -1.69
N PHE A 15 -5.76 39.70 -0.81
CA PHE A 15 -6.57 38.52 -0.56
C PHE A 15 -7.86 38.79 0.22
N GLU A 16 -7.89 39.80 1.09
CA GLU A 16 -9.12 40.27 1.73
C GLU A 16 -10.09 40.89 0.72
N LYS A 17 -9.60 41.69 -0.21
CA LYS A 17 -10.42 42.22 -1.32
C LYS A 17 -10.98 41.12 -2.22
N LEU A 18 -10.16 40.11 -2.55
CA LEU A 18 -10.60 38.98 -3.36
C LEU A 18 -11.70 38.16 -2.67
N LEU A 19 -11.57 37.93 -1.37
CA LEU A 19 -12.54 37.16 -0.57
C LEU A 19 -13.82 37.97 -0.26
N LYS A 20 -13.80 39.28 -0.41
CA LYS A 20 -15.03 40.10 -0.42
C LYS A 20 -15.79 40.00 -1.75
N LYS A 21 -15.08 39.76 -2.87
CA LYS A 21 -15.69 39.66 -4.21
C LYS A 21 -16.14 38.26 -4.57
N PHE A 22 -15.49 37.21 -4.02
CA PHE A 22 -15.72 35.82 -4.38
C PHE A 22 -15.72 34.95 -3.14
N ASP A 23 -16.58 33.92 -3.12
CA ASP A 23 -16.43 32.83 -2.19
C ASP A 23 -15.12 32.07 -2.46
N GLN A 24 -14.68 31.29 -1.48
CA GLN A 24 -13.38 30.60 -1.53
C GLN A 24 -13.29 29.59 -2.68
N ASP A 25 -14.38 28.90 -3.02
CA ASP A 25 -14.41 27.91 -4.08
C ASP A 25 -14.35 28.54 -5.47
N LYS A 26 -15.07 29.63 -5.69
CA LYS A 26 -14.97 30.42 -6.94
C LYS A 26 -13.58 31.02 -7.11
N LEU A 27 -12.97 31.49 -6.00
CA LEU A 27 -11.64 32.06 -6.03
C LEU A 27 -10.57 31.01 -6.37
N THR A 28 -10.66 29.79 -5.82
CA THR A 28 -9.74 28.69 -6.16
C THR A 28 -9.79 28.35 -7.65
N LYS A 29 -10.98 28.25 -8.23
CA LYS A 29 -11.17 28.00 -9.67
C LYS A 29 -10.59 29.12 -10.52
N LYS A 30 -10.88 30.40 -10.18
CA LYS A 30 -10.39 31.55 -10.94
C LYS A 30 -8.87 31.68 -10.91
N LEU A 31 -8.25 31.50 -9.76
CA LEU A 31 -6.80 31.59 -9.61
C LEU A 31 -6.05 30.33 -10.06
N GLY A 32 -6.71 29.18 -10.04
CA GLY A 32 -6.09 27.87 -10.32
C GLY A 32 -5.16 27.41 -9.20
N VAL A 33 -5.52 27.70 -7.94
CA VAL A 33 -4.78 27.30 -6.73
C VAL A 33 -5.75 26.64 -5.75
N ASN A 34 -5.26 25.78 -4.86
CA ASN A 34 -6.10 25.14 -3.87
C ASN A 34 -6.48 26.11 -2.72
N SER A 35 -7.55 25.77 -2.01
CA SER A 35 -8.11 26.52 -0.88
C SER A 35 -7.08 26.78 0.23
N ALA A 36 -6.23 25.78 0.56
CA ALA A 36 -5.18 25.95 1.55
C ALA A 36 -4.13 27.00 1.12
N SER A 37 -3.80 27.05 -0.16
CA SER A 37 -2.88 28.07 -0.69
C SER A 37 -3.44 29.48 -0.54
N ILE A 38 -4.73 29.70 -0.82
CA ILE A 38 -5.40 30.99 -0.62
C ILE A 38 -5.34 31.40 0.86
N TYR A 39 -5.68 30.48 1.76
CA TYR A 39 -5.60 30.70 3.20
C TYR A 39 -4.19 31.09 3.66
N HIS A 40 -3.17 30.37 3.18
CA HIS A 40 -1.78 30.64 3.54
C HIS A 40 -1.24 31.95 2.95
N MET A 41 -1.64 32.29 1.73
CA MET A 41 -1.28 33.57 1.11
C MET A 41 -1.95 34.75 1.84
N LYS A 42 -3.24 34.63 2.20
CA LYS A 42 -3.95 35.65 3.01
C LYS A 42 -3.27 35.91 4.35
N ASN A 43 -2.81 34.86 5.02
CA ASN A 43 -2.21 34.96 6.35
C ASN A 43 -0.69 35.19 6.32
N GLY A 44 -0.11 35.52 5.17
CA GLY A 44 1.32 35.80 5.04
C GLY A 44 2.24 34.59 5.34
N ARG A 45 1.67 33.38 5.36
CA ARG A 45 2.45 32.13 5.56
C ARG A 45 3.16 31.67 4.28
N ILE A 46 2.64 32.03 3.13
CA ILE A 46 3.30 31.93 1.84
C ILE A 46 3.78 33.33 1.48
N ASN A 47 5.10 33.54 1.51
CA ASN A 47 5.72 34.86 1.28
C ASN A 47 5.97 35.12 -0.21
N SER A 48 5.62 34.21 -1.11
CA SER A 48 5.83 34.41 -2.55
C SER A 48 4.70 33.79 -3.38
N ILE A 49 4.25 34.51 -4.37
CA ILE A 49 3.13 34.15 -5.25
C ILE A 49 3.70 33.88 -6.65
N ASP A 50 3.21 32.83 -7.33
CA ASP A 50 3.54 32.60 -8.74
C ASP A 50 3.10 33.81 -9.56
N LEU A 51 3.97 34.32 -10.44
CA LEU A 51 3.66 35.52 -11.24
C LEU A 51 2.42 35.35 -12.12
N ARG A 52 2.11 34.14 -12.58
CA ARG A 52 0.89 33.88 -13.34
C ARG A 52 -0.36 34.01 -12.47
N VAL A 53 -0.29 33.52 -11.23
CA VAL A 53 -1.37 33.65 -10.23
C VAL A 53 -1.52 35.13 -9.85
N PHE A 54 -0.40 35.81 -9.63
CA PHE A 54 -0.40 37.23 -9.31
C PHE A 54 -0.99 38.08 -10.46
N GLY A 55 -0.64 37.82 -11.71
CA GLY A 55 -1.23 38.47 -12.88
C GLY A 55 -2.75 38.32 -12.98
N LYS A 56 -3.29 37.15 -12.56
CA LYS A 56 -4.75 37.00 -12.43
C LYS A 56 -5.33 37.86 -11.30
N ILE A 57 -4.67 37.92 -10.14
CA ILE A 57 -5.08 38.79 -9.02
C ILE A 57 -5.11 40.23 -9.45
N GLN A 58 -4.06 40.68 -10.13
CA GLN A 58 -3.93 42.06 -10.65
C GLN A 58 -5.07 42.41 -11.60
N LYS A 59 -5.40 41.56 -12.56
CA LYS A 59 -6.52 41.73 -13.46
C LYS A 59 -7.88 41.79 -12.75
N ILE A 60 -8.10 40.92 -11.75
CA ILE A 60 -9.38 40.84 -11.02
C ILE A 60 -9.62 42.07 -10.15
N LEU A 61 -8.56 42.60 -9.55
CA LEU A 61 -8.64 43.73 -8.61
C LEU A 61 -8.36 45.08 -9.24
N GLY A 62 -7.86 45.12 -10.49
CA GLY A 62 -7.48 46.39 -11.16
C GLY A 62 -6.25 47.05 -10.52
N VAL A 63 -5.33 46.27 -9.92
CA VAL A 63 -4.13 46.80 -9.25
C VAL A 63 -3.18 47.40 -10.29
N THR A 64 -2.73 48.63 -10.09
CA THR A 64 -1.85 49.33 -11.02
C THR A 64 -0.41 48.81 -10.97
N GLN A 65 0.36 49.09 -12.02
CA GLN A 65 1.79 48.76 -12.05
C GLN A 65 2.58 49.50 -10.97
N GLU A 66 2.19 50.72 -10.65
CA GLU A 66 2.81 51.56 -9.63
C GLU A 66 2.57 50.96 -8.22
N GLU A 67 1.33 50.56 -7.93
CA GLU A 67 1.00 49.87 -6.67
C GLU A 67 1.79 48.56 -6.52
N VAL A 68 1.96 47.79 -7.61
CA VAL A 68 2.77 46.58 -7.60
C VAL A 68 4.23 46.91 -7.35
N ALA A 69 4.80 47.88 -8.06
CA ALA A 69 6.20 48.26 -7.91
C ALA A 69 6.52 48.75 -6.48
N SER A 70 5.65 49.58 -5.90
CA SER A 70 5.81 50.13 -4.56
C SER A 70 5.72 49.06 -3.46
N ASN A 71 5.05 47.92 -3.72
CA ASN A 71 4.81 46.85 -2.73
C ASN A 71 5.53 45.58 -3.05
N THR A 72 6.40 45.55 -4.08
CA THR A 72 7.21 44.37 -4.43
C THR A 72 8.55 44.42 -3.69
N ILE A 73 8.80 43.42 -2.84
CA ILE A 73 10.08 43.28 -2.15
C ILE A 73 11.13 42.69 -3.10
N LYS A 74 10.77 41.66 -3.83
CA LYS A 74 11.65 41.03 -4.85
C LYS A 74 10.89 40.10 -5.78
N ILE A 75 11.50 39.81 -6.92
CA ILE A 75 11.09 38.74 -7.83
C ILE A 75 12.13 37.63 -7.73
N ILE A 76 11.66 36.42 -7.42
CA ILE A 76 12.50 35.23 -7.25
C ILE A 76 12.52 34.46 -8.57
N SER A 77 13.70 34.19 -9.10
CA SER A 77 13.89 33.36 -10.30
C SER A 77 13.64 31.87 -9.99
N ARG A 78 13.46 31.08 -11.05
CA ARG A 78 13.37 29.63 -10.94
C ARG A 78 14.63 29.04 -10.27
N ASP A 79 15.79 29.57 -10.60
CA ASP A 79 17.07 29.04 -10.13
C ASP A 79 17.28 29.33 -8.65
N GLU A 80 16.87 30.51 -8.16
CA GLU A 80 16.86 30.82 -6.74
C GLU A 80 15.94 29.90 -5.93
N ILE A 81 14.75 29.58 -6.49
CA ILE A 81 13.80 28.64 -5.88
C ILE A 81 14.45 27.25 -5.80
N LEU A 82 15.06 26.78 -6.89
CA LEU A 82 15.72 25.47 -6.95
C LEU A 82 16.94 25.39 -6.01
N LYS A 83 17.73 26.46 -5.94
CA LYS A 83 18.86 26.55 -4.95
C LYS A 83 18.34 26.47 -3.52
N GLY A 84 17.28 27.21 -3.16
CA GLY A 84 16.69 27.13 -1.82
C GLY A 84 16.14 25.74 -1.48
N LEU A 85 15.49 25.07 -2.44
CA LEU A 85 15.02 23.70 -2.28
C LEU A 85 16.19 22.70 -2.16
N ALA A 86 17.28 22.90 -2.90
CA ALA A 86 18.46 22.05 -2.83
C ALA A 86 19.14 22.16 -1.46
N ILE A 87 19.28 23.38 -0.94
CA ILE A 87 19.84 23.63 0.41
C ILE A 87 18.96 22.96 1.48
N GLY A 88 17.63 23.15 1.43
CA GLY A 88 16.71 22.49 2.37
C GLY A 88 16.76 20.96 2.30
N ARG A 89 16.93 20.38 1.11
CA ARG A 89 17.12 18.95 0.91
C ARG A 89 18.46 18.49 1.50
N SER A 90 19.53 19.24 1.27
CA SER A 90 20.88 18.92 1.81
C SER A 90 20.86 18.91 3.34
N VAL A 91 20.33 19.94 3.98
CA VAL A 91 20.20 20.01 5.45
C VAL A 91 19.40 18.82 5.99
N ARG A 92 18.26 18.51 5.40
CA ARG A 92 17.46 17.36 5.81
C ARG A 92 18.18 16.04 5.58
N THR A 93 18.94 15.91 4.50
CA THR A 93 19.74 14.71 4.22
C THR A 93 20.83 14.52 5.25
N GLU A 94 21.54 15.57 5.64
CA GLU A 94 22.57 15.52 6.70
C GLU A 94 21.97 15.15 8.07
N GLN A 95 20.83 15.73 8.41
CA GLN A 95 20.09 15.38 9.64
C GLN A 95 19.68 13.91 9.65
N LEU A 96 19.17 13.39 8.51
CA LEU A 96 18.82 11.98 8.36
C LEU A 96 20.06 11.07 8.47
N LYS A 97 21.19 11.47 7.86
CA LYS A 97 22.46 10.73 7.97
C LYS A 97 22.94 10.67 9.41
N LYS A 98 22.90 11.82 10.14
CA LYS A 98 23.27 11.87 11.55
C LYS A 98 22.38 10.95 12.39
N TRP A 99 21.07 11.03 12.21
CA TRP A 99 20.13 10.17 12.92
C TRP A 99 20.36 8.68 12.62
N ARG A 100 20.64 8.31 11.35
CA ARG A 100 20.94 6.92 10.98
C ARG A 100 22.11 6.31 11.72
N ARG A 101 23.08 7.13 12.15
CA ARG A 101 24.21 6.68 12.98
C ARG A 101 23.84 6.47 14.46
N GLU A 102 22.73 7.01 14.90
CA GLU A 102 22.24 6.93 16.28
C GLU A 102 21.07 5.93 16.42
N ILE A 103 20.68 5.26 15.32
CA ILE A 103 19.66 4.21 15.37
C ILE A 103 20.24 2.99 16.12
N PRO A 104 19.49 2.40 17.08
CA PRO A 104 19.90 1.15 17.71
C PRO A 104 20.16 0.07 16.67
N SER A 105 21.14 -0.79 16.89
CA SER A 105 21.33 -1.96 16.04
C SER A 105 20.13 -2.89 16.12
N LEU A 106 19.98 -3.82 15.18
CA LEU A 106 18.89 -4.78 15.24
C LEU A 106 19.00 -5.67 16.48
N GLU A 107 20.24 -6.03 16.85
CA GLU A 107 20.56 -6.81 18.04
C GLU A 107 20.15 -6.07 19.34
N ASP A 108 20.29 -4.74 19.36
CA ASP A 108 19.82 -3.91 20.49
C ASP A 108 18.29 -3.76 20.54
N LEU A 109 17.62 -3.90 19.41
CA LEU A 109 16.16 -3.77 19.32
C LEU A 109 15.43 -5.07 19.58
N VAL A 110 16.05 -6.22 19.30
CA VAL A 110 15.44 -7.54 19.51
C VAL A 110 15.96 -8.11 20.82
N GLU A 111 15.05 -8.24 21.80
CA GLU A 111 15.31 -8.79 23.12
C GLU A 111 14.24 -9.85 23.43
N ASP A 112 14.63 -11.08 23.74
CA ASP A 112 13.70 -12.15 24.16
C ASP A 112 12.50 -12.31 23.20
N GLU A 113 12.74 -12.42 21.90
CA GLU A 113 11.71 -12.48 20.86
C GLU A 113 10.73 -11.28 20.89
N ARG A 114 11.20 -10.12 21.31
CA ARG A 114 10.43 -8.89 21.34
C ARG A 114 11.21 -7.73 20.71
N LEU A 115 10.50 -6.92 19.94
CA LEU A 115 11.03 -5.65 19.45
C LEU A 115 10.86 -4.57 20.52
N ASN A 116 11.93 -3.96 20.97
CA ASN A 116 11.92 -2.87 21.93
C ASN A 116 11.55 -1.55 21.25
N LEU A 117 10.24 -1.29 21.13
CA LEU A 117 9.73 -0.08 20.50
C LEU A 117 10.03 1.18 21.32
N GLU A 118 10.22 1.03 22.61
CA GLU A 118 10.62 2.16 23.46
C GLU A 118 12.04 2.66 23.09
N LYS A 119 13.03 1.78 22.93
CA LYS A 119 14.37 2.14 22.44
C LYS A 119 14.28 2.80 21.05
N TRP A 120 13.48 2.22 20.14
CA TRP A 120 13.25 2.79 18.83
C TRP A 120 12.66 4.19 18.90
N PHE A 121 11.63 4.39 19.73
CA PHE A 121 10.96 5.67 19.91
C PHE A 121 11.92 6.76 20.40
N TYR A 122 12.74 6.48 21.41
CA TYR A 122 13.67 7.48 21.91
C TYR A 122 14.74 7.88 20.90
N SER A 123 15.20 6.96 20.06
CA SER A 123 16.04 7.28 18.93
C SER A 123 15.30 8.13 17.87
N TYR A 124 14.07 7.73 17.51
CA TYR A 124 13.24 8.42 16.52
C TYR A 124 12.76 9.80 17.00
N ARG A 125 12.62 9.99 18.30
CA ARG A 125 12.26 11.29 18.89
C ARG A 125 13.20 12.40 18.46
N LYS A 126 14.50 12.15 18.43
CA LYS A 126 15.49 13.14 17.98
C LYS A 126 15.22 13.62 16.55
N LEU A 127 14.70 12.75 15.69
CA LEU A 127 14.28 13.11 14.33
C LEU A 127 12.97 13.94 14.32
N MET A 128 12.05 13.68 15.25
CA MET A 128 10.79 14.43 15.34
C MET A 128 11.00 15.86 15.78
N ASP A 129 11.98 16.13 16.63
CA ASP A 129 12.28 17.47 17.16
C ASP A 129 12.75 18.46 16.06
N PHE A 130 13.18 17.95 14.90
CA PHE A 130 13.51 18.77 13.71
C PHE A 130 12.31 19.14 12.85
N GLY A 131 11.10 18.68 13.18
CA GLY A 131 9.87 18.90 12.41
C GLY A 131 8.91 19.90 13.04
N SER A 132 7.74 19.99 12.44
CA SER A 132 6.62 20.81 12.96
C SER A 132 5.95 20.21 14.21
N ARG A 133 6.41 19.06 14.67
CA ARG A 133 5.88 18.31 15.82
C ARG A 133 6.70 18.64 17.05
N GLN A 134 6.03 19.04 18.11
CA GLN A 134 6.65 19.28 19.41
C GLN A 134 6.04 18.31 20.42
N ILE A 135 6.90 17.45 21.00
CA ILE A 135 6.47 16.53 22.05
C ILE A 135 6.26 17.34 23.33
N ILE A 136 5.08 17.16 23.93
CA ILE A 136 4.69 17.85 25.19
C ILE A 136 4.95 16.93 26.36
N ASP A 137 4.52 15.66 26.27
CA ASP A 137 4.53 14.73 27.37
C ASP A 137 4.68 13.29 26.89
N ILE A 138 5.37 12.47 27.67
CA ILE A 138 5.53 11.02 27.45
C ILE A 138 5.27 10.32 28.77
N LYS A 139 4.23 9.48 28.81
CA LYS A 139 3.86 8.66 29.95
C LYS A 139 4.10 7.19 29.67
N LYS A 140 4.70 6.49 30.61
CA LYS A 140 4.83 5.02 30.60
C LYS A 140 3.75 4.45 31.52
N GLN A 141 2.91 3.59 30.98
CA GLN A 141 1.84 2.93 31.75
C GLN A 141 1.77 1.47 31.33
N ASN A 142 2.17 0.57 32.22
CA ASN A 142 2.28 -0.86 31.92
C ASN A 142 3.11 -1.11 30.63
N ASN A 143 2.56 -1.84 29.65
CA ASN A 143 3.19 -2.06 28.34
C ASN A 143 2.89 -0.93 27.33
N ARG A 144 2.42 0.25 27.76
CA ARG A 144 2.04 1.35 26.87
C ARG A 144 2.98 2.54 27.04
N LEU A 145 3.29 3.16 25.91
CA LEU A 145 3.94 4.45 25.79
C LEU A 145 2.92 5.45 25.23
N ILE A 146 2.47 6.37 26.06
CA ILE A 146 1.49 7.38 25.70
C ILE A 146 2.23 8.68 25.42
N MET A 147 2.21 9.14 24.18
CA MET A 147 2.89 10.34 23.73
C MET A 147 1.86 11.42 23.39
N THR A 148 2.00 12.58 24.01
CA THR A 148 1.25 13.78 23.64
C THR A 148 2.15 14.75 22.91
N TYR A 149 1.73 15.22 21.75
CA TYR A 149 2.49 16.16 20.92
C TYR A 149 1.59 17.17 20.25
N THR A 150 2.17 18.30 19.84
CA THR A 150 1.49 19.26 18.98
C THR A 150 1.95 19.10 17.54
N ASN A 151 1.03 19.31 16.62
CA ASN A 151 1.31 19.41 15.20
C ASN A 151 0.39 20.45 14.56
N TYR A 152 0.79 21.00 13.42
CA TYR A 152 -0.06 21.88 12.65
C TYR A 152 -1.04 21.08 11.79
N SER A 153 -2.33 21.32 11.99
CA SER A 153 -3.41 20.75 11.17
C SER A 153 -4.33 21.88 10.73
N ASN A 154 -4.54 22.00 9.42
CA ASN A 154 -5.34 23.08 8.81
C ASN A 154 -4.92 24.47 9.29
N GLY A 155 -3.59 24.69 9.37
CA GLY A 155 -3.04 25.99 9.79
C GLY A 155 -3.12 26.29 11.27
N ARG A 156 -3.67 25.42 12.10
CA ARG A 156 -3.76 25.58 13.57
C ARG A 156 -2.87 24.56 14.27
N LYS A 157 -2.23 24.98 15.36
CA LYS A 157 -1.50 24.08 16.25
C LYS A 157 -2.52 23.26 17.03
N LYS A 158 -2.56 21.93 16.79
CA LYS A 158 -3.45 21.00 17.47
C LYS A 158 -2.65 20.03 18.34
N ARG A 159 -3.27 19.61 19.44
CA ARG A 159 -2.72 18.60 20.33
C ARG A 159 -3.22 17.23 19.87
N PHE A 160 -2.31 16.25 19.86
CA PHE A 160 -2.58 14.87 19.51
C PHE A 160 -2.01 13.96 20.58
N THR A 161 -2.67 12.85 20.80
CA THR A 161 -2.18 11.76 21.65
C THR A 161 -2.02 10.51 20.81
N ASN A 162 -0.90 9.83 20.95
CA ASN A 162 -0.61 8.56 20.29
C ASN A 162 -0.19 7.54 21.36
N THR A 163 -0.74 6.34 21.27
CA THR A 163 -0.39 5.25 22.17
C THR A 163 0.34 4.17 21.37
N LEU A 164 1.43 3.68 21.91
CA LEU A 164 2.28 2.64 21.32
C LEU A 164 2.54 1.55 22.35
N PRO A 165 2.73 0.28 21.95
CA PRO A 165 3.30 -0.71 22.86
C PRO A 165 4.76 -0.34 23.16
N ARG A 166 5.24 -0.64 24.35
CA ARG A 166 6.67 -0.49 24.69
C ARG A 166 7.52 -1.57 24.04
N LYS A 167 6.96 -2.78 23.94
CA LYS A 167 7.57 -3.92 23.27
C LYS A 167 6.53 -4.58 22.37
N ILE A 168 6.95 -5.04 21.19
CA ILE A 168 6.13 -5.83 20.25
C ILE A 168 6.65 -7.26 20.28
N SER A 169 5.81 -8.23 20.60
CA SER A 169 6.17 -9.65 20.51
C SER A 169 6.41 -10.07 19.07
N ILE A 170 7.49 -10.79 18.80
CA ILE A 170 7.79 -11.43 17.50
C ILE A 170 7.11 -12.80 17.48
N ASP A 171 5.85 -12.85 17.85
CA ASP A 171 5.05 -14.06 17.85
C ASP A 171 4.65 -14.50 16.42
N LYS A 172 3.94 -15.61 16.32
CA LYS A 172 3.47 -16.16 15.04
C LYS A 172 2.66 -15.15 14.23
N ARG A 173 1.84 -14.33 14.90
CA ARG A 173 1.00 -13.31 14.24
C ARG A 173 1.84 -12.18 13.67
N PHE A 174 2.82 -11.71 14.43
CA PHE A 174 3.72 -10.66 13.97
C PHE A 174 4.55 -11.13 12.77
N GLN A 175 5.14 -12.34 12.82
CA GLN A 175 5.95 -12.88 11.75
C GLN A 175 5.15 -13.01 10.45
N TYR A 176 3.96 -13.56 10.53
CA TYR A 176 3.04 -13.64 9.39
C TYR A 176 2.65 -12.25 8.86
N PHE A 177 2.22 -11.33 9.75
CA PHE A 177 1.82 -9.99 9.37
C PHE A 177 2.97 -9.22 8.72
N PHE A 178 4.19 -9.37 9.21
CA PHE A 178 5.35 -8.70 8.63
C PHE A 178 5.64 -9.20 7.20
N GLY A 179 5.50 -10.50 6.94
CA GLY A 179 5.59 -11.06 5.58
C GLY A 179 4.49 -10.52 4.65
N LEU A 180 3.26 -10.51 5.13
CA LEU A 180 2.11 -9.94 4.42
C LEU A 180 2.33 -8.45 4.12
N TRP A 181 2.82 -7.68 5.10
CA TRP A 181 3.11 -6.27 4.94
C TRP A 181 4.25 -5.99 3.95
N CYS A 182 5.25 -6.85 3.89
CA CYS A 182 6.33 -6.71 2.91
C CYS A 182 5.82 -6.77 1.47
N GLY A 183 4.81 -7.62 1.17
CA GLY A 183 4.19 -7.71 -0.15
C GLY A 183 3.16 -6.61 -0.40
N ASP A 184 2.15 -6.51 0.44
CA ASP A 184 0.94 -5.69 0.22
C ASP A 184 0.92 -4.38 1.03
N LYS A 185 2.06 -3.79 1.34
CA LYS A 185 2.14 -2.58 2.20
C LYS A 185 1.31 -1.41 1.69
N ALA A 186 0.51 -0.83 2.56
CA ALA A 186 -0.20 0.42 2.28
C ALA A 186 0.78 1.57 2.00
N GLY A 187 0.48 2.39 1.00
CA GLY A 187 1.34 3.50 0.56
C GLY A 187 1.44 4.66 1.56
N GLY A 188 2.41 5.54 1.34
CA GLY A 188 2.62 6.77 2.13
C GLY A 188 3.12 6.51 3.56
N GLY A 189 2.69 7.35 4.51
CA GLY A 189 3.03 7.26 5.94
C GLY A 189 2.17 6.26 6.74
N ARG A 190 1.54 5.30 6.09
CA ARG A 190 0.58 4.36 6.65
C ARG A 190 1.27 3.04 7.01
N ILE A 191 0.82 2.40 8.10
CA ILE A 191 1.12 1.01 8.41
C ILE A 191 -0.15 0.19 8.21
N GLY A 192 -0.06 -0.87 7.44
CA GLY A 192 -1.21 -1.69 7.05
C GLY A 192 -1.02 -2.31 5.68
N VAL A 193 -2.04 -2.94 5.16
CA VAL A 193 -2.00 -3.69 3.90
C VAL A 193 -3.11 -3.29 2.94
N ALA A 194 -2.91 -3.58 1.66
CA ALA A 194 -3.87 -3.39 0.58
C ALA A 194 -4.21 -4.74 -0.04
N ASN A 195 -5.33 -5.36 0.34
CA ASN A 195 -5.72 -6.69 -0.13
C ASN A 195 -7.23 -6.81 -0.34
N LYS A 196 -7.68 -7.72 -1.23
CA LYS A 196 -9.10 -8.00 -1.47
C LYS A 196 -9.69 -9.03 -0.50
N ALA A 197 -8.88 -9.91 0.05
CA ALA A 197 -9.33 -11.00 0.91
C ALA A 197 -9.80 -10.46 2.27
N ILE A 198 -11.03 -10.76 2.64
CA ILE A 198 -11.64 -10.28 3.88
C ILE A 198 -10.90 -10.79 5.11
N GLU A 199 -10.45 -12.03 5.10
CA GLU A 199 -9.70 -12.66 6.18
C GLU A 199 -8.36 -11.97 6.44
N ILE A 200 -7.69 -11.52 5.37
CA ILE A 200 -6.46 -10.71 5.44
C ILE A 200 -6.74 -9.33 6.06
N ASN A 201 -7.85 -8.72 5.67
CA ASN A 201 -8.27 -7.42 6.19
C ASN A 201 -8.60 -7.51 7.68
N LEU A 202 -9.35 -8.52 8.12
CA LEU A 202 -9.67 -8.76 9.54
C LEU A 202 -8.42 -9.09 10.38
N LEU A 203 -7.46 -9.84 9.83
CA LEU A 203 -6.20 -10.10 10.50
C LEU A 203 -5.40 -8.80 10.68
N THR A 204 -5.36 -7.96 9.64
CA THR A 204 -4.67 -6.66 9.68
C THR A 204 -5.29 -5.74 10.73
N GLU A 205 -6.62 -5.66 10.78
CA GLU A 205 -7.35 -4.90 11.80
C GLU A 205 -6.90 -5.31 13.21
N ARG A 206 -7.04 -6.60 13.53
CA ARG A 206 -6.65 -7.13 14.86
C ARG A 206 -5.18 -6.87 15.19
N HIS A 207 -4.29 -6.96 14.19
CA HIS A 207 -2.88 -6.68 14.41
C HIS A 207 -2.64 -5.21 14.74
N LEU A 208 -3.29 -4.28 14.03
CA LEU A 208 -3.20 -2.84 14.30
C LEU A 208 -3.77 -2.49 15.68
N GLU A 209 -4.89 -3.10 16.09
CA GLU A 209 -5.48 -2.93 17.42
C GLU A 209 -4.53 -3.40 18.52
N ASN A 210 -3.85 -4.54 18.34
CA ASN A 210 -2.83 -5.03 19.28
C ASN A 210 -1.64 -4.07 19.39
N LEU A 211 -1.38 -3.26 18.38
CA LEU A 211 -0.40 -2.17 18.42
C LEU A 211 -0.99 -0.86 18.99
N TYR A 212 -2.18 -0.92 19.58
CA TYR A 212 -2.94 0.25 20.09
C TYR A 212 -3.23 1.30 19.00
N GLN A 213 -3.37 0.87 17.75
CA GLN A 213 -3.73 1.75 16.65
C GLN A 213 -5.21 1.58 16.31
N LYS A 214 -5.85 2.69 15.97
CA LYS A 214 -7.20 2.65 15.40
C LYS A 214 -7.08 2.38 13.90
N PRO A 215 -7.58 1.25 13.40
CA PRO A 215 -7.57 0.96 11.97
C PRO A 215 -8.54 1.87 11.22
N VAL A 216 -8.19 2.18 9.98
CA VAL A 216 -9.03 2.88 9.00
C VAL A 216 -9.24 1.96 7.82
N PHE A 217 -10.50 1.77 7.43
CA PHE A 217 -10.92 0.93 6.31
C PHE A 217 -11.19 1.81 5.10
N GLN A 218 -10.29 1.82 4.12
CA GLN A 218 -10.43 2.56 2.89
C GLN A 218 -10.67 1.60 1.72
N MET A 219 -11.70 1.84 0.94
CA MET A 219 -11.91 1.16 -0.33
C MET A 219 -11.37 2.02 -1.47
N LEU A 220 -10.41 1.50 -2.22
CA LEU A 220 -10.02 2.05 -3.51
C LEU A 220 -10.94 1.41 -4.55
N LEU A 221 -11.75 2.20 -5.23
CA LEU A 221 -12.72 1.74 -6.23
C LEU A 221 -12.31 2.26 -7.60
N SER A 222 -12.35 1.40 -8.61
CA SER A 222 -12.11 1.82 -10.00
C SER A 222 -13.11 2.92 -10.40
N SER A 223 -12.62 3.97 -11.07
CA SER A 223 -13.48 5.06 -11.54
C SER A 223 -14.54 4.58 -12.56
N ASN A 224 -14.33 3.42 -13.19
CA ASN A 224 -15.26 2.80 -14.14
C ASN A 224 -16.34 1.98 -13.44
N GLU A 225 -16.18 1.68 -12.15
CA GLU A 225 -17.12 0.87 -11.38
C GLU A 225 -18.33 1.72 -10.94
N LYS A 226 -19.53 1.33 -11.38
CA LYS A 226 -20.76 2.08 -11.09
C LYS A 226 -21.32 1.75 -9.71
N LYS A 227 -21.18 0.50 -9.28
CA LYS A 227 -21.70 0.01 -8.00
C LYS A 227 -20.58 -0.13 -6.98
N ILE A 228 -20.88 0.18 -5.73
CA ILE A 228 -20.01 -0.11 -4.62
C ILE A 228 -20.21 -1.58 -4.25
N PRO A 229 -19.17 -2.43 -4.33
CA PRO A 229 -19.31 -3.83 -3.96
C PRO A 229 -19.57 -3.95 -2.44
N ASP A 230 -20.43 -4.87 -2.08
CA ASP A 230 -20.54 -5.29 -0.68
C ASP A 230 -19.34 -6.17 -0.34
N VAL A 231 -18.53 -5.72 0.60
CA VAL A 231 -17.33 -6.42 1.04
C VAL A 231 -17.47 -7.05 2.42
N GLY A 232 -18.67 -7.03 3.01
CA GLY A 232 -18.93 -7.58 4.35
C GLY A 232 -18.17 -6.86 5.48
N LEU A 233 -17.60 -5.68 5.22
CA LEU A 233 -16.85 -4.86 6.17
C LEU A 233 -17.37 -3.42 6.13
N LYS A 234 -17.37 -2.76 7.30
CA LYS A 234 -17.69 -1.33 7.36
C LYS A 234 -16.54 -0.53 6.75
N VAL A 235 -16.81 0.21 5.69
CA VAL A 235 -15.84 1.07 5.01
C VAL A 235 -15.95 2.49 5.55
N ASP A 236 -14.82 3.06 6.02
CA ASP A 236 -14.76 4.44 6.53
C ASP A 236 -14.63 5.46 5.40
N GLU A 237 -13.94 5.09 4.31
CA GLU A 237 -13.63 5.99 3.20
C GLU A 237 -13.63 5.25 1.85
N ILE A 238 -14.24 5.86 0.84
CA ILE A 238 -14.21 5.35 -0.54
C ILE A 238 -13.47 6.36 -1.41
N VAL A 239 -12.43 5.91 -2.09
CA VAL A 239 -11.62 6.72 -3.01
C VAL A 239 -11.69 6.15 -4.41
N ARG A 240 -12.18 6.94 -5.38
CA ARG A 240 -12.20 6.54 -6.79
C ARG A 240 -10.83 6.78 -7.45
N VAL A 241 -10.32 5.73 -8.07
CA VAL A 241 -8.98 5.71 -8.68
C VAL A 241 -9.09 5.45 -10.17
N LYS A 242 -8.45 6.30 -10.98
CA LYS A 242 -8.34 6.10 -12.44
C LYS A 242 -7.30 5.02 -12.74
N ASN A 243 -7.58 4.24 -13.79
CA ASN A 243 -6.66 3.21 -14.28
C ASN A 243 -6.24 2.15 -13.24
N MET A 244 -7.10 1.87 -12.27
CA MET A 244 -6.84 0.83 -11.29
C MET A 244 -7.06 -0.56 -11.96
N PRO A 245 -6.15 -1.52 -11.79
CA PRO A 245 -6.37 -2.89 -12.23
C PRO A 245 -7.42 -3.56 -11.33
N GLY A 246 -8.54 -3.99 -11.93
CA GLY A 246 -9.68 -4.61 -11.24
C GLY A 246 -10.69 -3.60 -10.68
N ASP A 247 -11.69 -4.10 -9.98
CA ASP A 247 -12.88 -3.34 -9.58
C ASP A 247 -12.63 -2.51 -8.33
N TYR A 248 -12.04 -3.12 -7.30
CA TYR A 248 -11.72 -2.48 -6.03
C TYR A 248 -10.53 -3.14 -5.33
N VAL A 249 -9.98 -2.46 -4.33
CA VAL A 249 -9.01 -2.98 -3.35
C VAL A 249 -9.35 -2.40 -1.98
N MET A 250 -9.34 -3.22 -0.94
CA MET A 250 -9.44 -2.75 0.45
C MET A 250 -8.05 -2.41 0.97
N VAL A 251 -7.94 -1.28 1.65
CA VAL A 251 -6.72 -0.83 2.33
C VAL A 251 -7.04 -0.64 3.81
N ILE A 252 -6.49 -1.50 4.65
CA ILE A 252 -6.63 -1.40 6.10
C ILE A 252 -5.34 -0.84 6.66
N PHE A 253 -5.40 0.31 7.33
CA PHE A 253 -4.20 0.98 7.78
C PHE A 253 -4.41 1.83 9.04
N ALA A 254 -3.31 2.14 9.71
CA ALA A 254 -3.22 3.23 10.67
C ALA A 254 -2.16 4.24 10.27
N VAL A 255 -2.32 5.49 10.68
CA VAL A 255 -1.34 6.56 10.41
C VAL A 255 -0.44 6.70 11.62
N ASN A 256 0.71 6.05 11.59
CA ASN A 256 1.70 6.11 12.67
C ASN A 256 3.12 6.12 12.11
N SER A 257 3.74 7.29 12.10
CA SER A 257 5.10 7.47 11.53
C SER A 257 6.19 6.74 12.31
N ILE A 258 6.00 6.50 13.59
CA ILE A 258 6.98 5.81 14.45
C ILE A 258 6.98 4.31 14.11
N LEU A 259 5.81 3.68 14.10
CA LEU A 259 5.67 2.29 13.67
C LEU A 259 6.12 2.10 12.23
N LYS A 260 5.70 3.00 11.33
CA LYS A 260 6.12 2.93 9.92
C LYS A 260 7.63 3.02 9.77
N SER A 261 8.30 3.87 10.55
CA SER A 261 9.76 3.99 10.51
C SER A 261 10.45 2.73 11.03
N LEU A 262 9.92 2.10 12.08
CA LEU A 262 10.42 0.82 12.58
C LEU A 262 10.28 -0.29 11.51
N PHE A 263 9.11 -0.43 10.92
CA PHE A 263 8.88 -1.44 9.88
C PHE A 263 9.76 -1.24 8.65
N ASN A 264 9.98 0.02 8.25
CA ASN A 264 10.93 0.31 7.18
C ASN A 264 12.37 -0.04 7.58
N TYR A 265 12.77 0.19 8.84
CA TYR A 265 14.08 -0.20 9.34
C TYR A 265 14.26 -1.73 9.33
N LEU A 266 13.24 -2.49 9.75
CA LEU A 266 13.26 -3.95 9.66
C LEU A 266 13.39 -4.42 8.20
N LEU A 267 12.71 -3.75 7.27
CA LEU A 267 12.82 -4.05 5.84
C LEU A 267 14.22 -3.70 5.27
N GLU A 268 14.82 -2.59 5.70
CA GLU A 268 16.21 -2.23 5.32
C GLU A 268 17.23 -3.23 5.84
N ASN A 269 16.96 -3.91 6.97
CA ASN A 269 17.78 -4.93 7.61
C ASN A 269 17.17 -6.35 7.47
N LEU A 270 16.45 -6.60 6.40
CA LEU A 270 15.56 -7.77 6.25
C LEU A 270 16.32 -9.10 6.41
N ASP A 271 17.49 -9.25 5.83
CA ASP A 271 18.28 -10.49 5.93
C ASP A 271 18.63 -10.83 7.38
N LYS A 272 19.15 -9.85 8.12
CA LYS A 272 19.46 -10.00 9.54
C LYS A 272 18.19 -10.30 10.34
N PHE A 273 17.11 -9.56 10.07
CA PHE A 273 15.87 -9.74 10.79
C PHE A 273 15.26 -11.13 10.55
N LEU A 274 15.20 -11.60 9.31
CA LEU A 274 14.74 -12.97 9.00
C LEU A 274 15.62 -14.03 9.67
N SER A 275 16.91 -13.77 9.87
CA SER A 275 17.80 -14.70 10.60
C SER A 275 17.49 -14.78 12.10
N THR A 276 16.82 -13.78 12.67
CA THR A 276 16.37 -13.80 14.08
C THR A 276 15.00 -14.41 14.30
N LEU A 277 14.24 -14.65 13.23
CA LEU A 277 12.89 -15.20 13.36
C LEU A 277 12.92 -16.69 13.72
N PRO A 278 12.19 -17.13 14.75
CA PRO A 278 12.12 -18.53 15.14
C PRO A 278 11.37 -19.39 14.11
N ASN A 279 10.40 -18.83 13.38
CA ASN A 279 9.54 -19.53 12.43
C ASN A 279 9.45 -18.76 11.11
N LYS A 280 10.52 -18.82 10.29
CA LYS A 280 10.60 -18.09 9.00
C LYS A 280 9.49 -18.45 8.03
N GLU A 281 8.97 -19.68 8.12
CA GLU A 281 7.86 -20.18 7.31
C GLU A 281 6.61 -19.31 7.45
N LEU A 282 6.36 -18.73 8.63
CA LEU A 282 5.24 -17.82 8.85
C LEU A 282 5.38 -16.51 8.07
N PHE A 283 6.60 -15.97 8.03
CA PHE A 283 6.89 -14.81 7.20
C PHE A 283 6.63 -15.11 5.72
N PHE A 284 7.11 -16.25 5.23
CA PHE A 284 6.91 -16.63 3.83
C PHE A 284 5.47 -17.01 3.50
N ALA A 285 4.69 -17.50 4.46
CA ALA A 285 3.25 -17.71 4.29
C ALA A 285 2.51 -16.37 4.15
N GLY A 286 2.80 -15.38 5.00
CA GLY A 286 2.25 -14.03 4.87
C GLY A 286 2.66 -13.36 3.55
N LEU A 287 3.93 -13.48 3.15
CA LEU A 287 4.41 -13.00 1.86
C LEU A 287 3.75 -13.73 0.68
N PHE A 288 3.45 -15.04 0.82
CA PHE A 288 2.70 -15.78 -0.18
C PHE A 288 1.26 -15.30 -0.27
N ASP A 289 0.61 -15.00 0.83
CA ASP A 289 -0.75 -14.44 0.83
C ASP A 289 -0.82 -13.05 0.20
N ALA A 290 0.24 -12.26 0.26
CA ALA A 290 0.36 -11.01 -0.50
C ALA A 290 0.67 -11.29 -1.98
N GLU A 291 1.85 -11.74 -2.27
CA GLU A 291 2.47 -11.77 -3.61
C GLU A 291 2.55 -13.18 -4.23
N GLY A 292 2.14 -14.20 -3.47
CA GLY A 292 2.24 -15.59 -3.91
C GLY A 292 1.16 -15.99 -4.91
N ASN A 293 1.52 -16.95 -5.75
CA ASN A 293 0.60 -17.59 -6.69
C ASN A 293 0.98 -19.04 -6.94
N VAL A 294 0.01 -19.83 -7.36
CA VAL A 294 0.19 -21.22 -7.81
C VAL A 294 0.14 -21.24 -9.32
N SER A 295 1.19 -21.77 -9.98
CA SER A 295 1.13 -22.04 -11.41
C SER A 295 0.21 -23.23 -11.65
N LEU A 296 -0.81 -22.97 -12.44
CA LEU A 296 -1.87 -23.95 -12.71
C LEU A 296 -1.46 -24.97 -13.74
N GLU A 297 -0.47 -24.64 -14.58
CA GLU A 297 -0.01 -25.48 -15.68
C GLU A 297 1.12 -26.41 -15.22
N ASP A 298 2.08 -25.84 -14.47
CA ASP A 298 3.31 -26.52 -14.09
C ASP A 298 3.27 -27.03 -12.64
N ARG A 299 2.17 -26.75 -11.92
CA ARG A 299 1.94 -27.16 -10.51
C ARG A 299 3.09 -26.75 -9.57
N TYR A 300 3.69 -25.56 -9.78
CA TYR A 300 4.69 -24.99 -8.89
C TYR A 300 4.14 -23.77 -8.14
N PHE A 301 4.79 -23.41 -7.04
CA PHE A 301 4.47 -22.23 -6.25
C PHE A 301 5.49 -21.12 -6.53
N ARG A 302 5.03 -19.89 -6.48
CA ARG A 302 5.89 -18.74 -6.73
C ARG A 302 5.55 -17.56 -5.83
N TRP A 303 6.56 -16.76 -5.50
CA TRP A 303 6.45 -15.45 -4.86
C TRP A 303 6.91 -14.39 -5.85
N SER A 304 6.04 -13.47 -6.23
CA SER A 304 6.38 -12.38 -7.13
C SER A 304 7.31 -11.40 -6.42
N CYS A 305 8.47 -11.14 -7.00
CA CYS A 305 9.45 -10.19 -6.46
C CYS A 305 10.30 -9.63 -7.61
N LYS A 306 10.38 -8.30 -7.70
CA LYS A 306 11.16 -7.60 -8.73
C LYS A 306 12.36 -6.84 -8.17
N ASN A 307 12.38 -6.60 -6.86
CA ASN A 307 13.47 -5.89 -6.22
C ASN A 307 14.65 -6.86 -5.99
N MET A 308 15.73 -6.70 -6.73
CA MET A 308 16.87 -7.62 -6.70
C MET A 308 17.50 -7.78 -5.30
N LYS A 309 17.47 -6.75 -4.45
CA LYS A 309 17.93 -6.89 -3.06
C LYS A 309 17.05 -7.85 -2.26
N GLU A 310 15.73 -7.70 -2.39
CA GLU A 310 14.77 -8.61 -1.74
C GLU A 310 14.85 -10.02 -2.33
N VAL A 311 15.04 -10.14 -3.65
CA VAL A 311 15.21 -11.43 -4.33
C VAL A 311 16.38 -12.23 -3.73
N GLU A 312 17.56 -11.63 -3.56
CA GLU A 312 18.71 -12.34 -2.99
C GLU A 312 18.48 -12.73 -1.52
N ILE A 313 17.83 -11.89 -0.74
CA ILE A 313 17.45 -12.20 0.65
C ILE A 313 16.45 -13.36 0.69
N TYR A 314 15.36 -13.26 -0.06
CA TYR A 314 14.34 -14.30 -0.07
C TYR A 314 14.87 -15.63 -0.61
N LYS A 315 15.70 -15.60 -1.67
CA LYS A 315 16.36 -16.78 -2.22
C LYS A 315 17.16 -17.54 -1.15
N LYS A 316 17.98 -16.83 -0.37
CA LYS A 316 18.77 -17.41 0.74
C LYS A 316 17.84 -18.13 1.73
N HIS A 317 16.86 -17.41 2.29
CA HIS A 317 15.99 -17.95 3.34
C HIS A 317 14.99 -19.01 2.83
N LEU A 318 14.51 -18.91 1.58
CA LEU A 318 13.72 -19.97 0.96
C LEU A 318 14.56 -21.22 0.68
N SER A 319 15.87 -21.06 0.35
CA SER A 319 16.80 -22.19 0.22
C SER A 319 16.98 -22.91 1.55
N ASP A 320 17.15 -22.18 2.66
CA ASP A 320 17.22 -22.77 4.02
C ASP A 320 15.98 -23.60 4.37
N LEU A 321 14.81 -23.22 3.84
CA LEU A 321 13.55 -23.93 4.02
C LEU A 321 13.34 -25.07 3.01
N GLY A 322 14.23 -25.26 2.03
CA GLY A 322 14.08 -26.20 0.93
C GLY A 322 13.01 -25.77 -0.09
N LEU A 323 12.72 -24.45 -0.17
CA LEU A 323 11.64 -23.86 -0.97
C LEU A 323 12.13 -23.01 -2.13
N PHE A 324 13.40 -23.05 -2.48
CA PHE A 324 13.93 -22.32 -3.64
C PHE A 324 14.42 -23.25 -4.72
N LYS A 325 13.93 -23.08 -5.96
CA LYS A 325 14.44 -23.78 -7.14
C LYS A 325 15.13 -22.83 -8.11
N ARG A 326 14.43 -21.75 -8.51
CA ARG A 326 14.93 -20.79 -9.48
C ARG A 326 14.26 -19.43 -9.35
N TYR A 327 14.85 -18.43 -9.99
CA TYR A 327 14.24 -17.12 -10.24
C TYR A 327 14.03 -16.94 -11.74
N ASP A 328 12.83 -16.51 -12.16
CA ASP A 328 12.46 -16.35 -13.57
C ASP A 328 12.52 -14.91 -14.09
N GLY A 329 13.14 -13.99 -13.32
CA GLY A 329 13.18 -12.56 -13.62
C GLY A 329 12.02 -11.76 -13.01
N SER A 330 10.99 -12.43 -12.50
CA SER A 330 9.80 -11.81 -11.88
C SER A 330 9.36 -12.46 -10.59
N SER A 331 9.73 -13.72 -10.37
CA SER A 331 9.26 -14.53 -9.26
C SER A 331 10.29 -15.57 -8.80
N LEU A 332 10.32 -15.80 -7.50
CA LEU A 332 11.00 -16.94 -6.89
C LEU A 332 10.08 -18.16 -6.97
N ILE A 333 10.60 -19.28 -7.42
CA ILE A 333 9.82 -20.48 -7.76
C ILE A 333 10.30 -21.66 -6.93
N THR A 334 9.35 -22.45 -6.42
CA THR A 334 9.57 -23.79 -5.89
C THR A 334 8.63 -24.81 -6.57
N ASP A 335 9.14 -25.99 -6.84
CA ASP A 335 8.38 -27.19 -7.20
C ASP A 335 8.45 -28.26 -6.09
N ASN A 336 9.14 -27.97 -4.99
CA ASN A 336 9.14 -28.82 -3.82
C ASN A 336 7.78 -28.72 -3.11
N ARG A 337 6.86 -29.56 -3.59
CA ARG A 337 5.48 -29.61 -3.13
C ARG A 337 5.39 -30.00 -1.67
N GLU A 338 6.15 -31.03 -1.27
CA GLU A 338 6.14 -31.56 0.10
C GLU A 338 6.56 -30.47 1.10
N ALA A 339 7.68 -29.80 0.86
CA ALA A 339 8.15 -28.71 1.70
C ALA A 339 7.17 -27.54 1.74
N PHE A 340 6.52 -27.22 0.62
CA PHE A 340 5.52 -26.12 0.60
C PHE A 340 4.27 -26.52 1.38
N LEU A 341 3.73 -27.71 1.14
CA LEU A 341 2.50 -28.17 1.79
C LEU A 341 2.69 -28.44 3.29
N SER A 342 3.88 -28.80 3.73
CA SER A 342 4.17 -28.99 5.16
C SER A 342 4.50 -27.69 5.91
N LYS A 343 5.21 -26.74 5.28
CA LYS A 343 5.74 -25.55 5.97
C LYS A 343 4.93 -24.28 5.73
N ILE A 344 4.45 -24.05 4.49
CA ILE A 344 3.80 -22.80 4.08
C ILE A 344 2.28 -22.92 4.10
N TYR A 345 1.75 -23.96 3.45
CA TYR A 345 0.31 -24.14 3.28
C TYR A 345 -0.49 -24.11 4.58
N PRO A 346 -0.08 -24.75 5.72
CA PRO A 346 -0.83 -24.71 6.97
C PRO A 346 -0.99 -23.30 7.58
N ASN A 347 -0.18 -22.36 7.11
CA ASN A 347 -0.14 -20.99 7.60
C ASN A 347 -0.76 -19.97 6.62
N ILE A 348 -1.25 -20.41 5.46
CA ILE A 348 -1.97 -19.57 4.50
C ILE A 348 -3.36 -19.26 5.05
N ILE A 349 -3.79 -18.01 4.94
CA ILE A 349 -5.11 -17.55 5.43
C ILE A 349 -6.04 -17.20 4.26
N ASN A 350 -5.49 -16.77 3.13
CA ASN A 350 -6.27 -16.36 1.96
C ASN A 350 -7.06 -17.57 1.40
N LYS A 351 -8.36 -17.58 1.67
CA LYS A 351 -9.26 -18.69 1.28
C LYS A 351 -9.24 -18.99 -0.20
N ALA A 352 -9.12 -17.96 -1.05
CA ALA A 352 -9.05 -18.18 -2.50
C ALA A 352 -7.75 -18.93 -2.91
N LYS A 353 -6.63 -18.68 -2.21
CA LYS A 353 -5.36 -19.40 -2.45
C LYS A 353 -5.43 -20.82 -1.90
N ILE A 354 -5.98 -21.00 -0.69
CA ILE A 354 -6.22 -22.32 -0.10
C ILE A 354 -7.08 -23.17 -1.03
N ASN A 355 -8.23 -22.64 -1.47
CA ASN A 355 -9.13 -23.34 -2.38
C ASN A 355 -8.43 -23.74 -3.69
N ARG A 356 -7.58 -22.87 -4.23
CA ARG A 356 -6.81 -23.14 -5.44
C ARG A 356 -5.77 -24.25 -5.25
N ILE A 357 -5.11 -24.28 -4.10
CA ILE A 357 -4.17 -25.35 -3.73
C ILE A 357 -4.92 -26.67 -3.55
N ASN A 358 -6.07 -26.63 -2.86
CA ASN A 358 -6.91 -27.81 -2.64
C ASN A 358 -7.38 -28.44 -3.96
N LEU A 359 -7.86 -27.63 -4.89
CA LEU A 359 -8.26 -28.11 -6.23
C LEU A 359 -7.12 -28.75 -7.02
N LEU A 360 -5.88 -28.27 -6.86
CA LEU A 360 -4.73 -28.74 -7.63
C LEU A 360 -4.04 -29.97 -7.04
N PHE A 361 -4.06 -30.11 -5.71
CA PHE A 361 -3.21 -31.10 -5.03
C PHE A 361 -3.96 -32.09 -4.16
N PHE A 362 -5.18 -31.77 -3.71
CA PHE A 362 -5.95 -32.63 -2.80
C PHE A 362 -7.29 -33.09 -3.40
N ASP A 363 -7.64 -32.57 -4.58
CA ASP A 363 -8.95 -32.80 -5.20
C ASP A 363 -10.14 -32.41 -4.31
N ASP A 364 -9.88 -31.54 -3.35
CA ASP A 364 -10.80 -31.04 -2.33
C ASP A 364 -10.86 -29.52 -2.42
N GLY A 365 -11.88 -29.01 -3.08
CA GLY A 365 -12.09 -27.58 -3.27
C GLY A 365 -13.36 -27.34 -4.05
N TYR A 366 -13.84 -26.10 -4.07
CA TYR A 366 -15.00 -25.69 -4.86
C TYR A 366 -14.59 -24.89 -6.09
N LEU A 367 -15.27 -25.12 -7.18
CA LEU A 367 -15.05 -24.35 -8.40
C LEU A 367 -15.90 -23.08 -8.36
N GLU A 368 -15.26 -21.90 -8.50
CA GLU A 368 -15.97 -20.62 -8.54
C GLU A 368 -16.95 -20.57 -9.74
N ASP A 369 -18.10 -19.90 -9.59
CA ASP A 369 -19.18 -19.83 -10.60
C ASP A 369 -18.69 -19.37 -11.98
N ARG A 370 -17.70 -18.45 -12.00
CA ARG A 370 -17.08 -18.00 -13.25
C ARG A 370 -16.41 -19.12 -14.05
N PHE A 371 -15.87 -20.14 -13.38
CA PHE A 371 -15.26 -21.31 -14.01
C PHE A 371 -16.29 -22.34 -14.41
N LYS A 372 -17.35 -22.52 -13.58
CA LYS A 372 -18.49 -23.35 -13.90
C LYS A 372 -19.18 -22.86 -15.17
N SER A 373 -19.40 -21.55 -15.30
CA SER A 373 -19.96 -20.95 -16.52
C SER A 373 -19.12 -21.25 -17.77
N ILE A 374 -17.80 -21.30 -17.63
CA ILE A 374 -16.90 -21.70 -18.75
C ILE A 374 -17.08 -23.18 -19.07
N LEU A 375 -17.15 -24.07 -18.05
CA LEU A 375 -17.36 -25.50 -18.26
C LEU A 375 -18.71 -25.78 -18.95
N ILE A 376 -19.78 -25.12 -18.53
CA ILE A 376 -21.10 -25.20 -19.14
C ILE A 376 -21.02 -24.78 -20.61
N CYS A 377 -20.42 -23.64 -20.91
CA CYS A 377 -20.24 -23.18 -22.28
C CYS A 377 -19.45 -24.18 -23.16
N ILE A 378 -18.40 -24.80 -22.63
CA ILE A 378 -17.61 -25.81 -23.37
C ILE A 378 -18.41 -27.11 -23.52
N ASN A 379 -19.19 -27.50 -22.52
CA ASN A 379 -20.09 -28.68 -22.61
C ASN A 379 -21.12 -28.52 -23.70
N ASP A 380 -21.72 -27.31 -23.78
CA ASP A 380 -22.75 -26.99 -24.79
C ASP A 380 -22.14 -26.80 -26.20
N ASN A 381 -20.83 -26.55 -26.29
CA ASN A 381 -20.10 -26.27 -27.52
C ASN A 381 -18.80 -27.06 -27.59
N PRO A 382 -18.81 -28.40 -27.61
CA PRO A 382 -17.61 -29.22 -27.58
C PRO A 382 -16.74 -29.04 -28.84
N GLY A 383 -15.43 -29.14 -28.67
CA GLY A 383 -14.47 -29.04 -29.76
C GLY A 383 -14.20 -27.62 -30.28
N ARG A 384 -14.63 -26.60 -29.56
CA ARG A 384 -14.31 -25.20 -29.88
C ARG A 384 -12.86 -24.88 -29.50
N THR A 385 -12.27 -23.99 -30.29
CA THR A 385 -10.93 -23.46 -30.03
C THR A 385 -10.96 -22.40 -28.91
N VAL A 386 -9.79 -22.09 -28.34
CA VAL A 386 -9.63 -21.01 -27.36
C VAL A 386 -10.14 -19.67 -27.88
N GLN A 387 -9.94 -19.40 -29.17
CA GLN A 387 -10.39 -18.13 -29.78
C GLN A 387 -11.92 -18.05 -29.89
N GLU A 388 -12.58 -19.13 -30.25
CA GLU A 388 -14.02 -19.20 -30.30
C GLU A 388 -14.64 -19.05 -28.92
N ILE A 389 -14.09 -19.69 -27.89
CA ILE A 389 -14.52 -19.51 -26.49
C ILE A 389 -14.29 -18.07 -26.02
N ASN A 390 -13.16 -17.43 -26.33
CA ASN A 390 -12.94 -16.00 -26.04
C ASN A 390 -14.05 -15.11 -26.63
N ASN A 391 -14.46 -15.39 -27.88
CA ASN A 391 -15.48 -14.62 -28.55
C ASN A 391 -16.86 -14.79 -27.88
N MET A 392 -17.23 -16.01 -27.48
CA MET A 392 -18.49 -16.30 -26.79
C MET A 392 -18.64 -15.51 -25.47
N PHE A 393 -17.54 -15.34 -24.74
CA PHE A 393 -17.53 -14.57 -23.49
C PHE A 393 -17.26 -13.06 -23.69
N SER A 394 -17.16 -12.57 -24.93
CA SER A 394 -16.77 -11.18 -25.24
C SER A 394 -15.50 -10.72 -24.52
N ARG A 395 -14.59 -11.65 -24.25
CA ARG A 395 -13.32 -11.41 -23.51
C ARG A 395 -12.11 -11.63 -24.41
N LYS A 396 -11.16 -10.71 -24.34
CA LYS A 396 -9.92 -10.78 -25.15
C LYS A 396 -8.92 -11.86 -24.73
N LYS A 397 -8.99 -12.37 -23.49
CA LYS A 397 -8.01 -13.34 -22.94
C LYS A 397 -8.64 -14.23 -21.86
N MET A 398 -9.18 -15.38 -22.24
CA MET A 398 -9.63 -16.40 -21.29
C MET A 398 -8.60 -17.54 -21.06
N TRP A 399 -7.46 -17.45 -21.73
CA TRP A 399 -6.44 -18.49 -21.62
C TRP A 399 -6.00 -18.84 -20.19
N PRO A 400 -5.82 -17.90 -19.24
CA PRO A 400 -5.52 -18.24 -17.85
C PRO A 400 -6.58 -19.11 -17.19
N GLN A 401 -7.87 -18.83 -17.44
CA GLN A 401 -8.98 -19.60 -16.88
C GLN A 401 -9.05 -21.01 -17.49
N LEU A 402 -8.89 -21.11 -18.80
CA LEU A 402 -8.86 -22.40 -19.50
C LEU A 402 -7.66 -23.25 -19.10
N LYS A 403 -6.48 -22.64 -18.89
CA LYS A 403 -5.31 -23.33 -18.32
C LYS A 403 -5.59 -23.86 -16.92
N PHE A 404 -6.26 -23.07 -16.08
CA PHE A 404 -6.68 -23.49 -14.74
C PHE A 404 -7.57 -24.73 -14.81
N LEU A 405 -8.65 -24.66 -15.57
CA LEU A 405 -9.59 -25.78 -15.71
C LEU A 405 -8.91 -27.04 -16.28
N HIS A 406 -7.97 -26.86 -17.20
CA HIS A 406 -7.17 -27.98 -17.70
C HIS A 406 -6.20 -28.52 -16.65
N GLY A 407 -5.53 -27.66 -15.87
CA GLY A 407 -4.62 -28.07 -14.80
C GLY A 407 -5.32 -28.81 -13.66
N CYS A 408 -6.60 -28.50 -13.42
CA CYS A 408 -7.46 -29.24 -12.48
C CYS A 408 -8.17 -30.45 -13.12
N GLU A 409 -7.82 -30.81 -14.34
CA GLU A 409 -8.39 -31.95 -15.08
C GLU A 409 -9.89 -31.84 -15.39
N TYR A 410 -10.48 -30.65 -15.32
CA TYR A 410 -11.87 -30.42 -15.75
C TYR A 410 -12.01 -30.32 -17.27
N LEU A 411 -10.92 -30.00 -17.99
CA LEU A 411 -10.87 -29.91 -19.46
C LEU A 411 -9.73 -30.77 -20.02
N ARG A 412 -9.96 -31.32 -21.20
CA ARG A 412 -8.93 -31.91 -22.05
C ARG A 412 -8.74 -31.12 -23.34
N LYS A 413 -7.55 -31.21 -23.93
CA LYS A 413 -7.15 -30.51 -25.16
C LYS A 413 -6.86 -31.55 -26.22
N GLU A 414 -7.31 -31.33 -27.44
CA GLU A 414 -7.09 -32.24 -28.57
C GLU A 414 -6.79 -31.48 -29.87
N GLY A 415 -5.90 -32.07 -30.68
CA GLY A 415 -5.64 -31.65 -32.07
C GLY A 415 -4.96 -30.29 -32.25
N TYR A 416 -4.82 -29.91 -33.54
CA TYR A 416 -4.32 -28.61 -33.96
C TYR A 416 -5.24 -28.08 -35.07
N PRO A 417 -5.87 -26.88 -34.94
CA PRO A 417 -5.80 -26.00 -33.79
C PRO A 417 -6.39 -26.67 -32.53
N MET A 418 -5.86 -26.27 -31.36
CA MET A 418 -6.22 -26.85 -30.05
C MET A 418 -7.72 -26.71 -29.76
N LYS A 419 -8.42 -27.83 -29.66
CA LYS A 419 -9.85 -27.93 -29.32
C LYS A 419 -10.02 -28.32 -27.86
N LEU A 420 -11.07 -27.79 -27.23
CA LEU A 420 -11.37 -27.97 -25.83
C LEU A 420 -12.59 -28.88 -25.65
N TYR A 421 -12.48 -29.82 -24.71
CA TYR A 421 -13.54 -30.73 -24.33
C TYR A 421 -13.63 -30.82 -22.81
N ILE A 422 -14.85 -30.99 -22.28
CA ILE A 422 -15.07 -31.25 -20.86
C ILE A 422 -14.70 -32.71 -20.53
N THR A 423 -14.15 -32.95 -19.35
CA THR A 423 -13.88 -34.32 -18.84
C THR A 423 -15.04 -34.82 -17.98
N ASN A 424 -15.00 -36.10 -17.58
CA ASN A 424 -15.98 -36.67 -16.63
C ASN A 424 -15.97 -35.92 -15.30
N LYS A 425 -14.81 -35.49 -14.81
CA LYS A 425 -14.66 -34.65 -13.62
C LYS A 425 -15.35 -33.30 -13.80
N GLY A 426 -15.18 -32.67 -14.97
CA GLY A 426 -15.85 -31.42 -15.31
C GLY A 426 -17.37 -31.56 -15.38
N LEU A 427 -17.88 -32.65 -15.95
CA LEU A 427 -19.32 -32.96 -16.00
C LEU A 427 -19.91 -33.14 -14.60
N GLN A 428 -19.21 -33.85 -13.71
CA GLN A 428 -19.64 -34.02 -12.32
C GLN A 428 -19.71 -32.68 -11.58
N GLU A 429 -18.79 -31.76 -11.85
CA GLU A 429 -18.75 -30.45 -11.20
C GLU A 429 -19.92 -29.55 -11.60
N ILE A 430 -20.32 -29.53 -12.88
CA ILE A 430 -21.50 -28.77 -13.33
C ILE A 430 -22.84 -29.44 -12.97
N GLY A 431 -22.84 -30.77 -12.73
CA GLY A 431 -24.03 -31.51 -12.30
C GLY A 431 -24.33 -31.46 -10.79
N ARG A 432 -23.42 -30.93 -9.97
CA ARG A 432 -23.59 -30.81 -8.51
C ARG A 432 -24.59 -29.73 -8.07
N GLU A 433 -25.02 -28.85 -8.95
CA GLU A 433 -25.99 -27.78 -8.62
C GLU A 433 -27.47 -28.23 -8.59
N GLY A 434 -27.76 -29.52 -8.86
CA GLY A 434 -29.11 -30.08 -8.85
C GLY A 434 -29.47 -30.93 -7.63
N ARG A 435 -28.67 -30.90 -6.56
CA ARG A 435 -28.98 -31.66 -5.34
C ARG A 435 -28.97 -30.79 -4.10
#